data_3c6d2107c8a6e0babe4f9fd2ae061c9b
#
_entry.id   3c6d2107c8a6e0babe4f9fd2ae061c9b
#
_cell.length_a   1.000
_cell.length_b   1.000
_cell.length_c   1.000
_cell.angle_alpha   90.00
_cell.angle_beta   90.00
_cell.angle_gamma   90.00
#
_symmetry.space_group_name_H-M   'P 1'
#
loop_
_entity.id
_entity.type
_entity.pdbx_description
1 polymer ?
#
loop_
_entity_poly.entity_id
_entity_poly.type
_entity_poly.pdbx_seq_one_letter_code
_entity_poly.pdbx_strand_id
1 'polypeptide(L)'
;LQVVSYNIRHGVGMDQKLNLDRTAQTLKGLNPDLVALQEVDLRVKRSDSVNQAQWLGTQLGMYPAFGSFMEYQGGWYGLAILSRYPFVHVQSIELPAGNEPRVALAAKLRLPDGEIITVVNVHYDWVDDDKYRHAQAAAVVEYLAGLKTPYILLGDFNDQPGSRTLKLFKDHAVEALPAAGDINTFPADAPRQKIDYIFASPATGWELKDILVVPENMASDHRPMRATLTRVREGKSDASPSP
;
A
#
# COMPACT_ATOMS: atom_id res chain seq x y z
N LEU A 1 -5.03 -6.78 12.39
CA LEU A 1 -4.08 -5.88 11.75
C LEU A 1 -4.83 -5.01 10.75
N GLN A 2 -4.87 -3.69 11.01
CA GLN A 2 -5.47 -2.73 10.06
C GLN A 2 -4.41 -2.18 9.12
N VAL A 3 -4.70 -2.26 7.82
CA VAL A 3 -3.80 -1.79 6.76
C VAL A 3 -4.48 -0.74 5.90
N VAL A 4 -3.72 0.25 5.46
CA VAL A 4 -4.18 1.33 4.58
C VAL A 4 -3.23 1.46 3.39
N SER A 5 -3.78 1.59 2.18
CA SER A 5 -3.07 2.05 0.98
C SER A 5 -3.58 3.44 0.63
N TYR A 6 -2.68 4.38 0.36
CA TYR A 6 -3.05 5.75 0.04
C TYR A 6 -2.02 6.45 -0.84
N ASN A 7 -2.38 6.75 -2.07
CA ASN A 7 -1.63 7.71 -2.89
C ASN A 7 -1.94 9.12 -2.36
N ILE A 8 -0.94 9.81 -1.81
CA ILE A 8 -1.11 11.09 -1.12
C ILE A 8 -0.86 12.30 -1.99
N ARG A 9 -0.53 12.10 -3.28
CA ARG A 9 -0.22 13.20 -4.21
C ARG A 9 0.72 14.21 -3.57
N HIS A 10 1.83 13.75 -3.00
CA HIS A 10 2.81 14.56 -2.25
C HIS A 10 2.20 15.58 -1.26
N GLY A 11 1.01 15.29 -0.72
CA GLY A 11 0.29 16.16 0.23
C GLY A 11 -0.55 17.26 -0.41
N VAL A 12 -0.72 17.25 -1.74
CA VAL A 12 -1.56 18.24 -2.45
C VAL A 12 -2.98 17.70 -2.62
N GLY A 13 -3.93 18.45 -2.07
CA GLY A 13 -5.36 18.10 -2.14
C GLY A 13 -6.02 18.48 -3.46
N MET A 14 -7.33 18.16 -3.56
CA MET A 14 -8.16 18.53 -4.72
C MET A 14 -8.27 20.04 -4.91
N ASP A 15 -8.08 20.82 -3.86
CA ASP A 15 -8.00 22.28 -3.89
C ASP A 15 -6.64 22.84 -4.40
N GLN A 16 -5.76 21.96 -4.88
CA GLN A 16 -4.40 22.24 -5.35
C GLN A 16 -3.49 22.89 -4.29
N LYS A 17 -3.80 22.69 -3.01
CA LYS A 17 -2.98 23.21 -1.90
C LYS A 17 -2.21 22.10 -1.23
N LEU A 18 -0.92 22.35 -1.00
CA LEU A 18 -0.10 21.50 -0.15
C LEU A 18 -0.60 21.59 1.30
N ASN A 19 -1.04 20.47 1.86
CA ASN A 19 -1.52 20.37 3.24
C ASN A 19 -1.33 18.95 3.80
N LEU A 20 -0.15 18.69 4.31
CA LEU A 20 0.20 17.37 4.84
C LEU A 20 -0.53 17.05 6.17
N ASP A 21 -0.96 18.08 6.93
CA ASP A 21 -1.79 17.92 8.13
C ASP A 21 -3.13 17.24 7.78
N ARG A 22 -3.73 17.57 6.63
CA ARG A 22 -4.96 16.95 6.14
C ARG A 22 -4.76 15.45 5.90
N THR A 23 -3.67 15.08 5.24
CA THR A 23 -3.27 13.66 5.04
C THR A 23 -3.11 12.95 6.39
N ALA A 24 -2.41 13.60 7.35
CA ALA A 24 -2.23 13.04 8.69
C ALA A 24 -3.55 12.85 9.44
N GLN A 25 -4.49 13.80 9.34
CA GLN A 25 -5.81 13.71 9.97
C GLN A 25 -6.63 12.57 9.38
N THR A 26 -6.64 12.42 8.06
CA THR A 26 -7.29 11.29 7.37
C THR A 26 -6.75 9.96 7.89
N LEU A 27 -5.43 9.79 7.93
CA LEU A 27 -4.78 8.57 8.42
C LEU A 27 -5.05 8.32 9.92
N LYS A 28 -5.01 9.36 10.77
CA LYS A 28 -5.35 9.24 12.21
C LYS A 28 -6.78 8.73 12.42
N GLY A 29 -7.73 9.24 11.62
CA GLY A 29 -9.13 8.80 11.67
C GLY A 29 -9.33 7.32 11.32
N LEU A 30 -8.43 6.74 10.52
CA LEU A 30 -8.45 5.33 10.14
C LEU A 30 -7.77 4.41 11.16
N ASN A 31 -6.98 4.96 12.07
CA ASN A 31 -6.26 4.23 13.12
C ASN A 31 -5.49 2.99 12.63
N PRO A 32 -4.65 3.08 11.58
CA PRO A 32 -3.99 1.94 10.96
C PRO A 32 -2.86 1.37 11.82
N ASP A 33 -2.56 0.09 11.64
CA ASP A 33 -1.34 -0.54 12.12
C ASP A 33 -0.21 -0.42 11.09
N LEU A 34 -0.59 -0.42 9.79
CA LEU A 34 0.31 -0.30 8.65
C LEU A 34 -0.28 0.66 7.61
N VAL A 35 0.57 1.48 7.00
CA VAL A 35 0.19 2.38 5.91
C VAL A 35 1.22 2.23 4.77
N ALA A 36 0.74 1.97 3.56
CA ALA A 36 1.52 2.09 2.33
C ALA A 36 1.14 3.39 1.63
N LEU A 37 2.12 4.26 1.43
CA LEU A 37 1.93 5.57 0.81
C LEU A 37 2.64 5.62 -0.55
N GLN A 38 1.95 6.14 -1.54
CA GLN A 38 2.48 6.42 -2.86
C GLN A 38 2.58 7.94 -3.04
N GLU A 39 3.43 8.35 -3.98
CA GLU A 39 3.72 9.76 -4.27
C GLU A 39 4.25 10.54 -3.07
N VAL A 40 5.24 9.99 -2.40
CA VAL A 40 5.86 10.59 -1.22
C VAL A 40 7.12 11.35 -1.59
N ASP A 41 7.24 12.58 -1.14
CA ASP A 41 8.40 13.42 -1.33
C ASP A 41 9.35 13.37 -0.11
N LEU A 42 10.63 13.24 -0.39
CA LEU A 42 11.71 13.41 0.58
C LEU A 42 12.53 14.64 0.20
N ARG A 43 12.30 15.76 0.89
CA ARG A 43 12.98 17.06 0.70
C ARG A 43 12.84 17.65 -0.71
N VAL A 44 11.75 17.36 -1.41
CA VAL A 44 11.45 17.93 -2.72
C VAL A 44 10.93 19.35 -2.55
N LYS A 45 11.38 20.28 -3.43
CA LYS A 45 11.03 21.70 -3.34
C LYS A 45 9.52 21.96 -3.43
N ARG A 46 8.78 21.22 -4.27
CA ARG A 46 7.31 21.39 -4.43
C ARG A 46 6.52 21.11 -3.14
N SER A 47 7.10 20.37 -2.21
CA SER A 47 6.49 20.00 -0.92
C SER A 47 7.27 20.60 0.26
N ASP A 48 7.73 21.86 0.12
CA ASP A 48 8.41 22.65 1.15
C ASP A 48 9.66 21.96 1.73
N SER A 49 10.30 21.08 0.95
CA SER A 49 11.50 20.33 1.32
C SER A 49 11.31 19.49 2.60
N VAL A 50 10.08 19.07 2.90
CA VAL A 50 9.74 18.21 4.04
C VAL A 50 10.15 16.77 3.74
N ASN A 51 10.60 16.02 4.75
CA ASN A 51 10.64 14.57 4.72
C ASN A 51 9.24 14.05 5.10
N GLN A 52 8.38 13.83 4.11
CA GLN A 52 6.97 13.51 4.35
C GLN A 52 6.78 12.18 5.08
N ALA A 53 7.58 11.15 4.76
CA ALA A 53 7.50 9.87 5.45
C ALA A 53 7.83 10.01 6.95
N GLN A 54 8.91 10.72 7.28
CA GLN A 54 9.31 10.96 8.68
C GLN A 54 8.28 11.83 9.40
N TRP A 55 7.78 12.87 8.74
CA TRP A 55 6.81 13.78 9.33
C TRP A 55 5.49 13.05 9.65
N LEU A 56 4.93 12.30 8.68
CA LEU A 56 3.72 11.50 8.86
C LEU A 56 3.92 10.41 9.93
N GLY A 57 5.07 9.72 9.92
CA GLY A 57 5.42 8.75 10.95
C GLY A 57 5.39 9.37 12.35
N THR A 58 5.96 10.56 12.52
CA THR A 58 5.92 11.30 13.80
C THR A 58 4.49 11.66 14.20
N GLN A 59 3.68 12.17 13.26
CA GLN A 59 2.29 12.54 13.52
C GLN A 59 1.40 11.37 13.95
N LEU A 60 1.72 10.17 13.45
CA LEU A 60 0.96 8.94 13.69
C LEU A 60 1.55 8.06 14.82
N GLY A 61 2.74 8.40 15.33
CA GLY A 61 3.48 7.55 16.26
C GLY A 61 3.93 6.23 15.62
N MET A 62 4.32 6.26 14.34
CA MET A 62 4.68 5.09 13.55
C MET A 62 6.13 5.16 13.06
N TYR A 63 6.77 4.01 12.89
CA TYR A 63 8.08 3.89 12.26
C TYR A 63 7.96 4.13 10.75
N PRO A 64 8.73 5.05 10.15
CA PRO A 64 8.71 5.28 8.72
C PRO A 64 9.83 4.51 8.00
N ALA A 65 9.51 3.99 6.81
CA ALA A 65 10.46 3.55 5.81
C ALA A 65 10.17 4.28 4.50
N PHE A 66 11.23 4.67 3.77
CA PHE A 66 11.11 5.36 2.48
C PHE A 66 11.93 4.65 1.42
N GLY A 67 11.38 4.50 0.22
CA GLY A 67 12.04 3.98 -0.98
C GLY A 67 11.92 4.97 -2.13
N SER A 68 13.04 5.59 -2.52
CA SER A 68 13.07 6.48 -3.67
C SER A 68 13.12 5.69 -4.97
N PHE A 69 12.52 6.23 -6.01
CA PHE A 69 12.69 5.73 -7.37
C PHE A 69 13.25 6.79 -8.33
N MET A 70 13.19 8.09 -8.01
CA MET A 70 13.84 9.12 -8.81
C MET A 70 14.18 10.37 -8.01
N GLU A 71 15.21 11.09 -8.47
CA GLU A 71 15.49 12.46 -8.02
C GLU A 71 14.48 13.44 -8.62
N TYR A 72 14.01 14.39 -7.82
CA TYR A 72 13.07 15.38 -8.27
C TYR A 72 13.24 16.70 -7.51
N GLN A 73 13.42 17.81 -8.20
CA GLN A 73 13.52 19.18 -7.66
C GLN A 73 14.41 19.30 -6.40
N GLY A 74 15.57 18.66 -6.42
CA GLY A 74 16.57 18.73 -5.33
C GLY A 74 16.32 17.80 -4.15
N GLY A 75 15.35 16.92 -4.25
CA GLY A 75 15.05 15.85 -3.31
C GLY A 75 14.77 14.53 -4.02
N TRP A 76 14.00 13.65 -3.37
CA TRP A 76 13.66 12.32 -3.86
C TRP A 76 12.16 12.11 -3.86
N TYR A 77 11.65 11.46 -4.90
CA TYR A 77 10.26 11.07 -5.03
C TYR A 77 10.15 9.55 -4.96
N GLY A 78 9.15 9.03 -4.23
CA GLY A 78 9.10 7.61 -3.98
C GLY A 78 7.86 7.11 -3.25
N LEU A 79 8.09 6.05 -2.50
CA LEU A 79 7.11 5.32 -1.70
C LEU A 79 7.47 5.39 -0.23
N ALA A 80 6.47 5.24 0.66
CA ALA A 80 6.74 5.03 2.06
C ALA A 80 5.88 3.89 2.64
N ILE A 81 6.40 3.25 3.69
CA ILE A 81 5.64 2.37 4.58
C ILE A 81 5.75 2.94 5.98
N LEU A 82 4.61 3.15 6.63
CA LEU A 82 4.54 3.50 8.04
C LEU A 82 4.01 2.30 8.82
N SER A 83 4.62 2.00 9.97
CA SER A 83 4.26 0.84 10.78
C SER A 83 4.24 1.17 12.27
N ARG A 84 3.26 0.65 13.00
CA ARG A 84 3.27 0.63 14.47
C ARG A 84 4.34 -0.31 15.03
N TYR A 85 4.78 -1.27 14.22
CA TYR A 85 5.76 -2.28 14.59
C TYR A 85 7.13 -1.97 14.00
N PRO A 86 8.22 -2.27 14.70
CA PRO A 86 9.57 -2.00 14.18
C PRO A 86 9.85 -2.85 12.95
N PHE A 87 10.59 -2.27 12.00
CA PHE A 87 11.07 -2.98 10.83
C PHE A 87 12.22 -3.94 11.20
N VAL A 88 12.12 -5.17 10.72
CA VAL A 88 13.22 -6.16 10.78
C VAL A 88 14.17 -5.97 9.60
N HIS A 89 13.61 -5.63 8.43
CA HIS A 89 14.34 -5.38 7.19
C HIS A 89 13.54 -4.49 6.27
N VAL A 90 14.21 -3.60 5.56
CA VAL A 90 13.61 -2.75 4.52
C VAL A 90 14.50 -2.80 3.29
N GLN A 91 13.90 -2.95 2.12
CA GLN A 91 14.60 -2.91 0.83
C GLN A 91 13.75 -2.28 -0.25
N SER A 92 14.39 -1.55 -1.15
CA SER A 92 13.82 -1.14 -2.44
C SER A 92 14.22 -2.15 -3.50
N ILE A 93 13.25 -2.60 -4.29
CA ILE A 93 13.42 -3.54 -5.39
C ILE A 93 13.23 -2.72 -6.66
N GLU A 94 14.27 -2.56 -7.45
CA GLU A 94 14.18 -1.90 -8.75
C GLU A 94 13.25 -2.69 -9.68
N LEU A 95 12.32 -2.00 -10.30
CA LEU A 95 11.39 -2.60 -11.25
C LEU A 95 11.86 -2.34 -12.69
N PRO A 96 11.44 -3.16 -13.66
CA PRO A 96 11.74 -2.93 -15.07
C PRO A 96 11.48 -1.48 -15.49
N ALA A 97 12.39 -0.96 -16.31
CA ALA A 97 12.32 0.42 -16.79
C ALA A 97 10.98 0.72 -17.48
N GLY A 98 10.42 1.88 -17.19
CA GLY A 98 9.18 2.38 -17.72
C GLY A 98 9.32 3.78 -18.28
N ASN A 99 8.21 4.51 -18.33
CA ASN A 99 8.21 5.95 -18.62
C ASN A 99 8.93 6.72 -17.50
N GLU A 100 8.75 6.27 -16.26
CA GLU A 100 9.49 6.74 -15.09
C GLU A 100 10.15 5.55 -14.39
N PRO A 101 11.29 5.74 -13.69
CA PRO A 101 11.81 4.72 -12.79
C PRO A 101 10.77 4.34 -11.74
N ARG A 102 10.68 3.07 -11.38
CA ARG A 102 9.79 2.58 -10.31
C ARG A 102 10.51 1.57 -9.44
N VAL A 103 10.10 1.49 -8.19
CA VAL A 103 10.54 0.47 -7.24
C VAL A 103 9.32 -0.16 -6.56
N ALA A 104 9.49 -1.37 -6.05
CA ALA A 104 8.65 -1.90 -4.99
C ALA A 104 9.38 -1.70 -3.66
N LEU A 105 8.72 -1.07 -2.69
CA LEU A 105 9.26 -0.93 -1.34
C LEU A 105 8.77 -2.10 -0.49
N ALA A 106 9.68 -2.98 -0.09
CA ALA A 106 9.38 -4.14 0.74
C ALA A 106 9.93 -3.97 2.15
N ALA A 107 9.09 -4.24 3.15
CA ALA A 107 9.47 -4.17 4.56
C ALA A 107 9.04 -5.44 5.30
N LYS A 108 9.96 -6.07 6.04
CA LYS A 108 9.66 -7.15 6.97
C LYS A 108 9.40 -6.57 8.35
N LEU A 109 8.33 -7.02 8.96
CA LEU A 109 7.84 -6.57 10.26
C LEU A 109 7.71 -7.76 11.20
N ARG A 110 8.00 -7.54 12.49
CA ARG A 110 7.69 -8.51 13.54
C ARG A 110 6.43 -8.06 14.26
N LEU A 111 5.39 -8.86 14.17
CA LEU A 111 4.14 -8.63 14.90
C LEU A 111 4.29 -8.96 16.40
N PRO A 112 3.37 -8.47 17.27
CA PRO A 112 3.43 -8.71 18.72
C PRO A 112 3.43 -10.18 19.12
N ASP A 113 2.85 -11.06 18.32
CA ASP A 113 2.86 -12.51 18.53
C ASP A 113 4.14 -13.21 18.05
N GLY A 114 5.10 -12.44 17.53
CA GLY A 114 6.40 -12.91 17.04
C GLY A 114 6.43 -13.29 15.56
N GLU A 115 5.29 -13.31 14.88
CA GLU A 115 5.25 -13.60 13.45
C GLU A 115 5.97 -12.53 12.63
N ILE A 116 6.63 -12.97 11.56
CA ILE A 116 7.23 -12.09 10.56
C ILE A 116 6.33 -12.05 9.34
N ILE A 117 5.90 -10.85 8.97
CA ILE A 117 5.18 -10.59 7.72
C ILE A 117 6.00 -9.69 6.80
N THR A 118 5.75 -9.76 5.51
CA THR A 118 6.33 -8.84 4.51
C THR A 118 5.24 -7.92 3.97
N VAL A 119 5.46 -6.61 4.04
CA VAL A 119 4.60 -5.61 3.40
C VAL A 119 5.32 -5.10 2.16
N VAL A 120 4.61 -5.08 1.03
CA VAL A 120 5.14 -4.61 -0.26
C VAL A 120 4.25 -3.48 -0.76
N ASN A 121 4.86 -2.31 -0.96
CA ASN A 121 4.19 -1.13 -1.49
C ASN A 121 4.67 -0.89 -2.92
N VAL A 122 3.73 -0.64 -3.83
CA VAL A 122 4.00 -0.40 -5.26
C VAL A 122 3.29 0.85 -5.76
N HIS A 123 3.85 1.46 -6.80
CA HIS A 123 3.22 2.45 -7.64
C HIS A 123 3.72 2.22 -9.07
N TYR A 124 2.89 1.54 -9.89
CA TYR A 124 3.29 1.19 -11.25
C TYR A 124 3.19 2.36 -12.22
N ASP A 125 3.74 2.18 -13.40
CA ASP A 125 3.72 3.19 -14.46
C ASP A 125 2.28 3.51 -14.90
N TRP A 126 2.03 4.78 -15.21
CA TRP A 126 0.69 5.34 -15.42
C TRP A 126 0.32 5.55 -16.90
N VAL A 127 1.26 5.40 -17.83
CA VAL A 127 0.99 5.68 -19.23
C VAL A 127 -0.05 4.73 -19.83
N ASP A 128 -0.73 5.16 -20.89
CA ASP A 128 -1.82 4.39 -21.51
C ASP A 128 -1.39 3.01 -22.01
N ASP A 129 -0.18 2.91 -22.60
CA ASP A 129 0.42 1.61 -22.94
C ASP A 129 0.82 0.85 -21.68
N ASP A 130 0.08 -0.22 -21.39
CA ASP A 130 0.24 -1.01 -20.16
C ASP A 130 1.51 -1.87 -20.12
N LYS A 131 2.35 -1.86 -21.17
CA LYS A 131 3.55 -2.72 -21.26
C LYS A 131 4.50 -2.54 -20.08
N TYR A 132 4.68 -1.28 -19.61
CA TYR A 132 5.59 -0.99 -18.51
C TYR A 132 5.05 -1.52 -17.19
N ARG A 133 3.81 -1.14 -16.80
CA ARG A 133 3.21 -1.61 -15.56
C ARG A 133 3.01 -3.12 -15.53
N HIS A 134 2.74 -3.74 -16.69
CA HIS A 134 2.67 -5.20 -16.80
C HIS A 134 4.02 -5.87 -16.51
N ALA A 135 5.12 -5.36 -17.08
CA ALA A 135 6.46 -5.86 -16.79
C ALA A 135 6.86 -5.63 -15.33
N GLN A 136 6.54 -4.47 -14.77
CA GLN A 136 6.78 -4.14 -13.37
C GLN A 136 6.00 -5.07 -12.43
N ALA A 137 4.73 -5.32 -12.73
CA ALA A 137 3.90 -6.25 -11.97
C ALA A 137 4.42 -7.70 -12.04
N ALA A 138 4.89 -8.15 -13.20
CA ALA A 138 5.49 -9.48 -13.35
C ALA A 138 6.73 -9.66 -12.47
N ALA A 139 7.60 -8.65 -12.38
CA ALA A 139 8.74 -8.67 -11.48
C ALA A 139 8.33 -8.72 -10.00
N VAL A 140 7.26 -8.02 -9.63
CA VAL A 140 6.72 -8.09 -8.26
C VAL A 140 6.15 -9.49 -7.98
N VAL A 141 5.41 -10.10 -8.90
CA VAL A 141 4.90 -11.49 -8.74
C VAL A 141 6.05 -12.47 -8.53
N GLU A 142 7.13 -12.36 -9.31
CA GLU A 142 8.33 -13.19 -9.12
C GLU A 142 8.94 -13.00 -7.72
N TYR A 143 9.06 -11.76 -7.25
CA TYR A 143 9.53 -11.46 -5.90
C TYR A 143 8.62 -12.09 -4.83
N LEU A 144 7.29 -11.93 -4.96
CA LEU A 144 6.31 -12.50 -4.02
C LEU A 144 6.38 -14.03 -3.96
N ALA A 145 6.55 -14.69 -5.10
CA ALA A 145 6.68 -16.15 -5.19
C ALA A 145 7.93 -16.68 -4.45
N GLY A 146 8.98 -15.87 -4.34
CA GLY A 146 10.20 -16.19 -3.58
C GLY A 146 10.08 -16.01 -2.06
N LEU A 147 9.04 -15.34 -1.57
CA LEU A 147 8.87 -15.06 -0.13
C LEU A 147 8.54 -16.33 0.64
N LYS A 148 9.13 -16.43 1.84
CA LYS A 148 8.86 -17.51 2.82
C LYS A 148 7.96 -17.05 3.97
N THR A 149 7.60 -15.78 3.97
CA THR A 149 6.74 -15.15 4.97
C THR A 149 5.38 -14.83 4.35
N PRO A 150 4.29 -14.77 5.13
CA PRO A 150 3.07 -14.13 4.69
C PRO A 150 3.36 -12.72 4.18
N TYR A 151 2.61 -12.27 3.18
CA TYR A 151 2.78 -10.93 2.66
C TYR A 151 1.45 -10.19 2.48
N ILE A 152 1.57 -8.86 2.49
CA ILE A 152 0.53 -7.92 2.10
C ILE A 152 1.13 -7.03 1.01
N LEU A 153 0.49 -7.02 -0.17
CA LEU A 153 0.84 -6.16 -1.29
C LEU A 153 -0.21 -5.06 -1.39
N LEU A 154 0.23 -3.81 -1.37
CA LEU A 154 -0.65 -2.64 -1.46
C LEU A 154 -0.07 -1.64 -2.45
N GLY A 155 -0.94 -0.78 -2.99
CA GLY A 155 -0.44 0.35 -3.79
C GLY A 155 -1.39 0.81 -4.86
N ASP A 156 -0.85 1.74 -5.63
CA ASP A 156 -1.44 2.25 -6.87
C ASP A 156 -0.89 1.42 -8.05
N PHE A 157 -1.78 0.65 -8.66
CA PHE A 157 -1.43 -0.23 -9.77
C PHE A 157 -1.58 0.45 -11.13
N ASN A 158 -2.18 1.66 -11.15
CA ASN A 158 -2.48 2.40 -12.38
C ASN A 158 -3.21 1.57 -13.44
N ASP A 159 -3.96 0.55 -13.02
CA ASP A 159 -4.68 -0.36 -13.90
C ASP A 159 -6.02 -0.78 -13.30
N GLN A 160 -6.98 -1.10 -14.14
CA GLN A 160 -8.34 -1.42 -13.73
C GLN A 160 -8.57 -2.93 -13.59
N PRO A 161 -9.62 -3.35 -12.86
CA PRO A 161 -10.00 -4.76 -12.74
C PRO A 161 -10.14 -5.43 -14.11
N GLY A 162 -9.61 -6.66 -14.22
CA GLY A 162 -9.69 -7.44 -15.46
C GLY A 162 -8.58 -7.18 -16.47
N SER A 163 -7.71 -6.18 -16.25
CA SER A 163 -6.52 -5.95 -17.05
C SER A 163 -5.56 -7.15 -17.02
N ARG A 164 -4.66 -7.23 -18.01
CA ARG A 164 -3.63 -8.28 -18.02
C ARG A 164 -2.64 -8.14 -16.86
N THR A 165 -2.41 -6.92 -16.36
CA THR A 165 -1.58 -6.64 -15.18
C THR A 165 -2.18 -7.26 -13.93
N LEU A 166 -3.47 -7.02 -13.66
CA LEU A 166 -4.16 -7.55 -12.49
C LEU A 166 -4.33 -9.08 -12.55
N LYS A 167 -4.43 -9.66 -13.75
CA LYS A 167 -4.50 -11.13 -13.94
C LYS A 167 -3.25 -11.85 -13.46
N LEU A 168 -2.07 -11.19 -13.45
CA LEU A 168 -0.84 -11.77 -12.93
C LEU A 168 -0.93 -12.15 -11.44
N PHE A 169 -1.76 -11.44 -10.67
CA PHE A 169 -1.90 -11.67 -9.22
C PHE A 169 -2.94 -12.74 -8.87
N LYS A 170 -3.78 -13.16 -9.82
CA LYS A 170 -4.94 -14.03 -9.57
C LYS A 170 -4.61 -15.33 -8.84
N ASP A 171 -3.49 -15.95 -9.18
CA ASP A 171 -3.08 -17.25 -8.62
C ASP A 171 -2.06 -17.09 -7.47
N HIS A 172 -1.65 -15.86 -7.19
CA HIS A 172 -0.59 -15.54 -6.22
C HIS A 172 -1.09 -14.78 -5.00
N ALA A 173 -2.25 -14.13 -5.09
CA ALA A 173 -2.74 -13.25 -4.03
C ALA A 173 -4.26 -13.22 -3.95
N VAL A 174 -4.79 -12.98 -2.76
CA VAL A 174 -6.21 -12.76 -2.50
C VAL A 174 -6.47 -11.26 -2.46
N GLU A 175 -7.32 -10.77 -3.36
CA GLU A 175 -7.68 -9.36 -3.42
C GLU A 175 -8.66 -8.97 -2.31
N ALA A 176 -8.42 -7.83 -1.67
CA ALA A 176 -9.34 -7.19 -0.75
C ALA A 176 -10.45 -6.48 -1.54
N LEU A 177 -11.64 -7.05 -1.56
CA LEU A 177 -12.81 -6.47 -2.20
C LEU A 177 -13.89 -6.12 -1.16
N PRO A 178 -14.41 -4.88 -1.14
CA PRO A 178 -15.56 -4.53 -0.30
C PRO A 178 -16.77 -5.43 -0.63
N ALA A 179 -17.46 -5.87 0.40
CA ALA A 179 -18.69 -6.67 0.23
C ALA A 179 -19.84 -5.84 -0.37
N ALA A 180 -19.82 -4.52 -0.18
CA ALA A 180 -20.77 -3.55 -0.70
C ALA A 180 -20.13 -2.16 -0.78
N GLY A 181 -20.75 -1.26 -1.53
CA GLY A 181 -20.29 0.13 -1.67
C GLY A 181 -19.44 0.37 -2.90
N ASP A 182 -18.87 1.57 -2.96
CA ASP A 182 -18.00 1.99 -4.06
C ASP A 182 -16.62 1.33 -3.93
N ILE A 183 -16.14 0.79 -5.04
CA ILE A 183 -14.79 0.20 -5.13
C ILE A 183 -13.79 1.12 -5.82
N ASN A 184 -14.27 2.23 -6.40
CA ASN A 184 -13.44 3.14 -7.14
C ASN A 184 -12.65 4.06 -6.21
N THR A 185 -11.39 4.31 -6.54
CA THR A 185 -10.47 5.09 -5.74
C THR A 185 -10.08 6.41 -6.39
N PHE A 186 -10.28 6.54 -7.71
CA PHE A 186 -9.85 7.70 -8.49
C PHE A 186 -10.93 8.19 -9.46
N PRO A 187 -11.05 9.51 -9.74
CA PRO A 187 -10.56 10.60 -8.89
C PRO A 187 -11.36 10.69 -7.58
N ALA A 188 -10.77 11.26 -6.53
CA ALA A 188 -11.33 11.23 -5.17
C ALA A 188 -12.69 11.91 -5.03
N ASP A 189 -12.93 13.00 -5.76
CA ASP A 189 -14.18 13.80 -5.72
C ASP A 189 -15.36 13.14 -6.47
N ALA A 190 -15.04 12.39 -7.56
CA ALA A 190 -16.02 11.70 -8.39
C ALA A 190 -15.46 10.35 -8.88
N PRO A 191 -15.32 9.35 -8.02
CA PRO A 191 -14.58 8.14 -8.34
C PRO A 191 -15.23 7.34 -9.46
N ARG A 192 -14.41 6.95 -10.44
CA ARG A 192 -14.82 6.22 -11.65
C ARG A 192 -13.90 5.05 -11.98
N GLN A 193 -12.72 5.00 -11.35
CA GLN A 193 -11.70 4.00 -11.62
C GLN A 193 -11.24 3.36 -10.31
N LYS A 194 -11.11 2.04 -10.31
CA LYS A 194 -10.42 1.30 -9.26
C LYS A 194 -9.01 1.04 -9.75
N ILE A 195 -8.03 1.77 -9.21
CA ILE A 195 -6.61 1.64 -9.56
C ILE A 195 -5.71 1.38 -8.35
N ASP A 196 -6.24 1.52 -7.14
CA ASP A 196 -5.57 1.16 -5.91
C ASP A 196 -6.05 -0.20 -5.41
N TYR A 197 -5.13 -0.99 -4.86
CA TYR A 197 -5.41 -2.37 -4.45
C TYR A 197 -4.71 -2.74 -3.14
N ILE A 198 -5.31 -3.69 -2.44
CA ILE A 198 -4.73 -4.41 -1.31
C ILE A 198 -4.89 -5.90 -1.60
N PHE A 199 -3.81 -6.63 -1.53
CA PHE A 199 -3.75 -8.08 -1.68
C PHE A 199 -3.08 -8.71 -0.47
N ALA A 200 -3.49 -9.93 -0.11
CA ALA A 200 -2.82 -10.75 0.88
C ALA A 200 -2.35 -12.07 0.25
N SER A 201 -1.26 -12.62 0.78
CA SER A 201 -0.80 -13.96 0.37
C SER A 201 -1.87 -15.01 0.64
N PRO A 202 -2.08 -15.99 -0.27
CA PRO A 202 -3.05 -17.05 -0.07
C PRO A 202 -2.58 -17.99 1.05
N ALA A 203 -3.53 -18.71 1.66
CA ALA A 203 -3.30 -19.82 2.58
C ALA A 203 -2.33 -19.55 3.76
N THR A 204 -2.38 -18.37 4.36
CA THR A 204 -1.47 -17.96 5.44
C THR A 204 -2.09 -17.95 6.83
N GLY A 205 -3.32 -18.44 6.98
CA GLY A 205 -4.07 -18.28 8.23
C GLY A 205 -4.53 -16.83 8.50
N TRP A 206 -4.47 -15.95 7.48
CA TRP A 206 -5.01 -14.60 7.53
C TRP A 206 -6.22 -14.47 6.61
N GLU A 207 -7.24 -13.78 7.07
CA GLU A 207 -8.46 -13.47 6.33
C GLU A 207 -8.62 -11.96 6.20
N LEU A 208 -8.92 -11.49 4.98
CA LEU A 208 -9.25 -10.09 4.71
C LEU A 208 -10.69 -9.81 5.10
N LYS A 209 -10.90 -8.79 5.95
CA LYS A 209 -12.21 -8.33 6.43
C LYS A 209 -12.30 -6.81 6.41
N ASP A 210 -13.52 -6.30 6.59
CA ASP A 210 -13.80 -4.87 6.78
C ASP A 210 -13.10 -3.99 5.74
N ILE A 211 -13.23 -4.35 4.46
CA ILE A 211 -12.61 -3.64 3.37
C ILE A 211 -13.45 -2.43 3.03
N LEU A 212 -12.82 -1.27 2.94
CA LEU A 212 -13.47 0.01 2.70
C LEU A 212 -12.61 0.89 1.79
N VAL A 213 -13.24 1.45 0.75
CA VAL A 213 -12.76 2.68 0.10
C VAL A 213 -13.29 3.85 0.90
N VAL A 214 -12.38 4.60 1.52
CA VAL A 214 -12.73 5.70 2.43
C VAL A 214 -13.23 6.90 1.62
N PRO A 215 -14.40 7.49 1.93
CA PRO A 215 -14.96 8.60 1.16
C PRO A 215 -14.25 9.93 1.48
N GLU A 216 -12.92 9.94 1.44
CA GLU A 216 -12.08 11.13 1.52
C GLU A 216 -11.97 11.74 0.11
N ASN A 217 -12.44 12.98 -0.05
CA ASN A 217 -12.57 13.61 -1.35
C ASN A 217 -11.72 14.88 -1.51
N MET A 218 -10.87 15.21 -0.53
CA MET A 218 -10.14 16.47 -0.52
C MET A 218 -8.62 16.32 -0.33
N ALA A 219 -8.16 15.40 0.50
CA ALA A 219 -6.76 15.34 0.94
C ALA A 219 -5.79 14.85 -0.13
N SER A 220 -6.28 14.16 -1.17
CA SER A 220 -5.55 13.71 -2.36
C SER A 220 -6.54 13.61 -3.52
N ASP A 221 -6.05 13.31 -4.72
CA ASP A 221 -6.88 12.92 -5.88
C ASP A 221 -7.22 11.42 -5.89
N HIS A 222 -6.67 10.63 -4.97
CA HIS A 222 -7.07 9.25 -4.67
C HIS A 222 -7.85 9.16 -3.36
N ARG A 223 -8.70 8.14 -3.24
CA ARG A 223 -9.33 7.73 -1.99
C ARG A 223 -8.50 6.66 -1.30
N PRO A 224 -8.28 6.74 0.02
CA PRO A 224 -7.59 5.67 0.73
C PRO A 224 -8.40 4.36 0.70
N MET A 225 -7.70 3.23 0.57
CA MET A 225 -8.27 1.92 0.84
C MET A 225 -7.83 1.42 2.23
N ARG A 226 -8.77 0.87 2.99
CA ARG A 226 -8.53 0.20 4.27
C ARG A 226 -8.98 -1.25 4.21
N ALA A 227 -8.21 -2.15 4.80
CA ALA A 227 -8.60 -3.52 5.05
C ALA A 227 -8.16 -3.96 6.45
N THR A 228 -8.91 -4.87 7.05
CA THR A 228 -8.55 -5.56 8.29
C THR A 228 -8.14 -6.99 7.96
N LEU A 229 -6.95 -7.40 8.41
CA LEU A 229 -6.52 -8.78 8.37
C LEU A 229 -6.70 -9.40 9.76
N THR A 230 -7.43 -10.51 9.82
CA THR A 230 -7.66 -11.28 11.05
C THR A 230 -7.03 -12.66 10.93
N ARG A 231 -6.50 -13.17 12.04
CA ARG A 231 -6.03 -14.56 12.09
C ARG A 231 -7.22 -15.51 12.05
N VAL A 232 -7.18 -16.47 11.15
CA VAL A 232 -8.04 -17.66 11.21
C VAL A 232 -7.42 -18.59 12.26
N ARG A 233 -8.04 -18.69 13.44
CA ARG A 233 -7.64 -19.70 14.42
C ARG A 233 -8.10 -21.05 13.87
N GLU A 234 -7.17 -21.97 13.57
CA GLU A 234 -7.52 -23.37 13.43
C GLU A 234 -8.21 -23.78 14.73
N GLY A 235 -9.48 -24.19 14.63
CA GLY A 235 -10.22 -24.70 15.78
C GLY A 235 -9.42 -25.87 16.36
N LYS A 236 -8.95 -25.74 17.60
CA LYS A 236 -8.56 -26.93 18.36
C LYS A 236 -9.76 -27.87 18.29
N SER A 237 -9.63 -28.99 17.61
CA SER A 237 -10.57 -30.05 17.76
C SER A 237 -10.52 -30.46 19.24
N ASP A 238 -11.56 -30.13 19.99
CA ASP A 238 -11.80 -30.68 21.32
C ASP A 238 -11.99 -32.22 21.11
N ALA A 239 -10.88 -32.91 21.04
CA ALA A 239 -10.86 -34.33 21.28
C ALA A 239 -11.05 -34.51 22.78
N SER A 240 -12.32 -34.55 23.21
CA SER A 240 -12.67 -35.04 24.53
C SER A 240 -12.14 -36.47 24.67
N PRO A 241 -11.37 -36.79 25.70
CA PRO A 241 -11.08 -38.19 25.97
C PRO A 241 -12.40 -38.86 26.36
N SER A 242 -12.80 -39.84 25.55
CA SER A 242 -13.89 -40.77 25.91
C SER A 242 -13.51 -41.55 27.17
N PRO A 243 -14.49 -41.81 28.02
CA PRO A 243 -14.32 -42.45 29.33
C PRO A 243 -13.83 -43.91 29.30
#